data_95896e2d4a7dea6f1b9858766b446788
#
_entry.id   95896e2d4a7dea6f1b9858766b446788
#
_cell.length_a   1.000
_cell.length_b   1.000
_cell.length_c   1.000
_cell.angle_alpha   90.00
_cell.angle_beta   90.00
_cell.angle_gamma   90.00
#
_symmetry.space_group_name_H-M   'P 1'
#
loop_
_entity.id
_entity.type
_entity.pdbx_description
1 polymer ?
#
loop_
_entity_poly.entity_id
_entity_poly.type
_entity_poly.pdbx_seq_one_letter_code
_entity_poly.pdbx_strand_id
1 'polypeptide(L)'
;MLSHAQVWAAIDALAERYGLSPSGLGRGAGLDPTTFNPSKRRAVDGRLRWPSTESISKVLEATGAALEEFTLLLEVEGQLQQRGQAARPALSGLRSVPLIGLAQAGVGGFFDDGGFPVGGGWDEVPFPGAADPNSYALEVSGDSMLPLYRDGDIIIISPSASIRRGDRVVLKTQAGEVMAKVLARKTVKAIELVSLNPEHENRVIPLGQVEWMARIVWASQ
;
A
#
# COMPACT_ATOMS: atom_id res chain seq x y z
N MET A 1 -16.19 15.05 14.34
CA MET A 1 -17.12 13.91 14.10
C MET A 1 -16.43 12.66 14.60
N LEU A 2 -17.07 11.80 15.37
CA LEU A 2 -16.49 10.54 15.86
C LEU A 2 -16.16 9.61 14.69
N SER A 3 -14.91 9.12 14.65
CA SER A 3 -14.50 8.13 13.66
C SER A 3 -14.56 6.70 14.23
N HIS A 4 -14.71 5.72 13.34
CA HIS A 4 -14.66 4.30 13.70
C HIS A 4 -13.38 3.95 14.48
N ALA A 5 -12.22 4.46 14.00
CA ALA A 5 -10.93 4.20 14.63
C ALA A 5 -10.85 4.79 16.06
N GLN A 6 -11.41 5.99 16.30
CA GLN A 6 -11.44 6.60 17.62
C GLN A 6 -12.24 5.78 18.63
N VAL A 7 -13.40 5.26 18.21
CA VAL A 7 -14.25 4.46 19.11
C VAL A 7 -13.56 3.16 19.52
N TRP A 8 -12.93 2.48 18.57
CA TRP A 8 -12.19 1.25 18.87
C TRP A 8 -10.94 1.50 19.70
N ALA A 9 -10.20 2.60 19.45
CA ALA A 9 -9.04 2.99 20.24
C ALA A 9 -9.43 3.33 21.69
N ALA A 10 -10.56 4.03 21.88
CA ALA A 10 -11.07 4.31 23.23
C ALA A 10 -11.46 3.04 24.01
N ILE A 11 -12.03 2.03 23.32
CA ILE A 11 -12.30 0.72 23.93
C ILE A 11 -11.01 0.01 24.33
N ASP A 12 -9.98 0.05 23.46
CA ASP A 12 -8.68 -0.55 23.75
C ASP A 12 -8.00 0.16 24.93
N ALA A 13 -8.00 1.49 24.94
CA ALA A 13 -7.46 2.30 26.03
C ALA A 13 -8.20 2.06 27.36
N LEU A 14 -9.52 1.87 27.31
CA LEU A 14 -10.30 1.51 28.50
C LEU A 14 -9.89 0.12 29.01
N ALA A 15 -9.75 -0.87 28.12
CA ALA A 15 -9.29 -2.22 28.49
C ALA A 15 -7.91 -2.15 29.15
N GLU A 16 -6.95 -1.45 28.55
CA GLU A 16 -5.60 -1.29 29.07
C GLU A 16 -5.58 -0.62 30.45
N ARG A 17 -6.40 0.43 30.64
CA ARG A 17 -6.51 1.16 31.92
C ARG A 17 -6.96 0.28 33.07
N TYR A 18 -7.82 -0.70 32.77
CA TYR A 18 -8.31 -1.68 33.76
C TYR A 18 -7.52 -2.99 33.75
N GLY A 19 -6.37 -3.03 33.08
CA GLY A 19 -5.48 -4.20 33.02
C GLY A 19 -6.10 -5.42 32.30
N LEU A 20 -7.02 -5.18 31.38
CA LEU A 20 -7.74 -6.20 30.66
C LEU A 20 -7.26 -6.30 29.20
N SER A 21 -7.24 -7.51 28.66
CA SER A 21 -7.15 -7.70 27.22
C SER A 21 -8.52 -7.46 26.57
N PRO A 22 -8.61 -7.21 25.25
CA PRO A 22 -9.89 -7.10 24.55
C PRO A 22 -10.82 -8.28 24.78
N SER A 23 -10.27 -9.50 24.84
CA SER A 23 -11.04 -10.71 25.17
C SER A 23 -11.43 -10.78 26.65
N GLY A 24 -10.59 -10.25 27.54
CA GLY A 24 -10.90 -10.12 28.97
C GLY A 24 -12.04 -9.14 29.21
N LEU A 25 -12.00 -8.00 28.51
CA LEU A 25 -13.06 -7.00 28.54
C LEU A 25 -14.40 -7.58 28.06
N GLY A 26 -14.40 -8.34 26.96
CA GLY A 26 -15.61 -9.02 26.45
C GLY A 26 -16.20 -9.98 27.48
N ARG A 27 -15.37 -10.83 28.10
CA ARG A 27 -15.82 -11.76 29.15
C ARG A 27 -16.36 -11.05 30.40
N GLY A 28 -15.63 -10.03 30.86
CA GLY A 28 -16.06 -9.23 32.02
C GLY A 28 -17.41 -8.54 31.79
N ALA A 29 -17.69 -8.10 30.58
CA ALA A 29 -18.94 -7.48 30.17
C ALA A 29 -20.06 -8.48 29.83
N GLY A 30 -19.85 -9.79 30.05
CA GLY A 30 -20.83 -10.81 29.69
C GLY A 30 -21.13 -10.93 28.20
N LEU A 31 -20.15 -10.56 27.36
CA LEU A 31 -20.20 -10.65 25.91
C LEU A 31 -19.33 -11.79 25.39
N ASP A 32 -19.48 -12.14 24.10
CA ASP A 32 -18.57 -13.07 23.46
C ASP A 32 -17.12 -12.55 23.58
N PRO A 33 -16.14 -13.38 24.01
CA PRO A 33 -14.75 -12.95 24.22
C PRO A 33 -14.10 -12.32 22.97
N THR A 34 -14.62 -12.63 21.80
CA THR A 34 -14.07 -12.10 20.52
C THR A 34 -14.69 -10.76 20.10
N THR A 35 -15.70 -10.26 20.83
CA THR A 35 -16.48 -9.07 20.47
C THR A 35 -15.57 -7.86 20.17
N PHE A 36 -14.54 -7.64 20.99
CA PHE A 36 -13.66 -6.49 20.88
C PHE A 36 -12.33 -6.77 20.14
N ASN A 37 -12.13 -7.99 19.66
CA ASN A 37 -10.91 -8.33 18.95
C ASN A 37 -10.76 -7.55 17.63
N PRO A 38 -9.54 -7.16 17.23
CA PRO A 38 -9.29 -6.45 15.98
C PRO A 38 -9.89 -7.13 14.74
N SER A 39 -9.87 -8.46 14.70
CA SER A 39 -10.45 -9.26 13.59
C SER A 39 -11.97 -9.09 13.42
N LYS A 40 -12.67 -8.64 14.45
CA LYS A 40 -14.14 -8.42 14.42
C LYS A 40 -14.55 -6.98 14.08
N ARG A 41 -13.59 -6.06 13.96
CA ARG A 41 -13.85 -4.63 13.68
C ARG A 41 -14.19 -4.37 12.22
N ARG A 42 -14.00 -5.37 11.36
CA ARG A 42 -14.41 -5.38 9.95
C ARG A 42 -15.22 -6.64 9.65
N ALA A 43 -16.21 -6.51 8.82
CA ALA A 43 -16.95 -7.64 8.27
C ALA A 43 -16.12 -8.32 7.15
N VAL A 44 -16.51 -9.54 6.77
CA VAL A 44 -15.85 -10.29 5.69
C VAL A 44 -15.88 -9.53 4.36
N ASP A 45 -16.90 -8.71 4.14
CA ASP A 45 -17.06 -7.84 2.97
C ASP A 45 -16.33 -6.48 3.09
N GLY A 46 -15.46 -6.33 4.11
CA GLY A 46 -14.66 -5.11 4.33
C GLY A 46 -15.41 -3.97 5.04
N ARG A 47 -16.73 -4.06 5.26
CA ARG A 47 -17.49 -3.02 5.94
C ARG A 47 -17.03 -2.84 7.39
N LEU A 48 -16.98 -1.57 7.83
CA LEU A 48 -16.63 -1.22 9.20
C LEU A 48 -17.74 -1.67 10.16
N ARG A 49 -17.39 -2.44 11.17
CA ARG A 49 -18.30 -2.86 12.25
C ARG A 49 -18.11 -1.94 13.44
N TRP A 50 -19.17 -1.26 13.80
CA TRP A 50 -19.21 -0.42 14.99
C TRP A 50 -19.62 -1.25 16.21
N PRO A 51 -19.07 -0.96 17.40
CA PRO A 51 -19.61 -1.52 18.63
C PRO A 51 -21.02 -1.02 18.83
N SER A 52 -21.91 -1.88 19.34
CA SER A 52 -23.25 -1.45 19.70
C SER A 52 -23.23 -0.61 20.97
N THR A 53 -24.22 0.27 21.16
CA THR A 53 -24.40 1.02 22.40
C THR A 53 -24.58 0.09 23.59
N GLU A 54 -25.24 -1.04 23.40
CA GLU A 54 -25.37 -2.10 24.41
C GLU A 54 -23.99 -2.66 24.81
N SER A 55 -23.11 -2.93 23.85
CA SER A 55 -21.75 -3.41 24.14
C SER A 55 -20.93 -2.38 24.93
N ILE A 56 -21.07 -1.10 24.61
CA ILE A 56 -20.41 -0.01 25.35
C ILE A 56 -20.98 0.07 26.78
N SER A 57 -22.28 0.03 26.93
CA SER A 57 -22.93 0.08 28.26
C SER A 57 -22.47 -1.06 29.17
N LYS A 58 -22.45 -2.30 28.66
CA LYS A 58 -21.99 -3.47 29.40
C LYS A 58 -20.49 -3.38 29.78
N VAL A 59 -19.67 -2.80 28.93
CA VAL A 59 -18.25 -2.58 29.25
C VAL A 59 -18.08 -1.55 30.36
N LEU A 60 -18.81 -0.44 30.33
CA LEU A 60 -18.79 0.56 31.38
C LEU A 60 -19.24 -0.01 32.72
N GLU A 61 -20.35 -0.79 32.71
CA GLU A 61 -20.86 -1.46 33.89
C GLU A 61 -19.83 -2.46 34.47
N ALA A 62 -19.22 -3.29 33.61
CA ALA A 62 -18.26 -4.32 34.03
C ALA A 62 -16.94 -3.73 34.54
N THR A 63 -16.53 -2.57 34.05
CA THR A 63 -15.30 -1.87 34.50
C THR A 63 -15.55 -0.90 35.64
N GLY A 64 -16.83 -0.53 35.90
CA GLY A 64 -17.20 0.57 36.79
C GLY A 64 -16.79 1.95 36.27
N ALA A 65 -16.44 2.07 34.99
CA ALA A 65 -16.07 3.32 34.37
C ALA A 65 -17.33 4.20 34.14
N ALA A 66 -17.20 5.50 34.41
CA ALA A 66 -18.25 6.45 34.08
C ALA A 66 -18.25 6.77 32.59
N LEU A 67 -19.40 7.20 32.06
CA LEU A 67 -19.51 7.58 30.65
C LEU A 67 -18.59 8.76 30.31
N GLU A 68 -18.36 9.68 31.26
CA GLU A 68 -17.46 10.80 31.15
C GLU A 68 -16.02 10.33 30.93
N GLU A 69 -15.61 9.26 31.61
CA GLU A 69 -14.28 8.67 31.43
C GLU A 69 -14.10 8.12 30.00
N PHE A 70 -15.10 7.45 29.48
CA PHE A 70 -15.08 6.95 28.12
C PHE A 70 -15.07 8.08 27.08
N THR A 71 -15.82 9.16 27.32
CA THR A 71 -15.80 10.34 26.45
C THR A 71 -14.46 11.04 26.46
N LEU A 72 -13.79 11.13 27.60
CA LEU A 72 -12.42 11.65 27.67
C LEU A 72 -11.43 10.79 26.89
N LEU A 73 -11.54 9.46 26.94
CA LEU A 73 -10.73 8.57 26.13
C LEU A 73 -10.98 8.78 24.62
N LEU A 74 -12.24 8.97 24.21
CA LEU A 74 -12.58 9.31 22.83
C LEU A 74 -11.93 10.62 22.38
N GLU A 75 -11.89 11.64 23.24
CA GLU A 75 -11.27 12.93 22.93
C GLU A 75 -9.74 12.82 22.87
N VAL A 76 -9.13 12.13 23.83
CA VAL A 76 -7.68 11.92 23.87
C VAL A 76 -7.22 11.13 22.63
N GLU A 77 -7.89 10.03 22.30
CA GLU A 77 -7.59 9.25 21.12
C GLU A 77 -7.82 10.04 19.83
N GLY A 78 -8.86 10.88 19.79
CA GLY A 78 -9.09 11.82 18.70
C GLY A 78 -7.96 12.84 18.55
N GLN A 79 -7.47 13.37 19.66
CA GLN A 79 -6.33 14.31 19.67
C GLN A 79 -5.01 13.61 19.34
N LEU A 80 -4.80 12.39 19.82
CA LEU A 80 -3.63 11.58 19.49
C LEU A 80 -3.60 11.24 18.01
N GLN A 81 -4.74 10.87 17.44
CA GLN A 81 -4.87 10.64 15.99
C GLN A 81 -4.65 11.94 15.18
N GLN A 82 -5.19 13.08 15.64
CA GLN A 82 -4.95 14.38 15.02
C GLN A 82 -3.50 14.84 15.23
N ARG A 83 -2.92 14.64 16.41
CA ARG A 83 -1.51 14.92 16.70
C ARG A 83 -0.59 13.93 16.01
N GLY A 84 -0.95 12.68 15.90
CA GLY A 84 -0.27 11.68 15.08
C GLY A 84 -0.31 12.05 13.60
N GLN A 85 -1.38 12.69 13.13
CA GLN A 85 -1.45 13.32 11.81
C GLN A 85 -0.69 14.67 11.75
N ALA A 86 -0.70 15.47 12.82
CA ALA A 86 -0.02 16.77 12.89
C ALA A 86 1.43 16.67 13.37
N ALA A 87 1.79 15.67 14.17
CA ALA A 87 3.16 15.40 14.63
C ALA A 87 3.94 14.44 13.71
N ARG A 88 3.45 14.25 12.49
CA ARG A 88 4.21 13.74 11.36
C ARG A 88 4.60 14.91 10.41
N PRO A 89 5.39 15.90 10.87
CA PRO A 89 5.92 16.87 9.95
C PRO A 89 7.06 16.20 9.22
N ALA A 90 6.94 15.71 8.09
CA ALA A 90 7.90 15.13 7.17
C ALA A 90 7.63 13.68 6.72
N LEU A 91 6.68 12.93 7.30
CA LEU A 91 6.31 11.62 6.79
C LEU A 91 4.87 11.58 6.25
N SER A 92 4.16 12.70 6.25
CA SER A 92 2.81 12.83 5.67
C SER A 92 2.77 12.71 4.13
N GLY A 93 3.93 12.48 3.51
CA GLY A 93 4.07 12.19 2.09
C GLY A 93 4.47 10.75 1.79
N LEU A 94 4.68 9.91 2.81
CA LEU A 94 4.95 8.49 2.60
C LEU A 94 3.61 7.78 2.35
N ARG A 95 3.31 7.54 1.10
CA ARG A 95 2.32 6.53 0.73
C ARG A 95 3.04 5.20 0.63
N SER A 96 2.44 4.15 1.17
CA SER A 96 2.88 2.81 0.84
C SER A 96 2.48 2.51 -0.59
N VAL A 97 3.41 1.97 -1.35
CA VAL A 97 3.18 1.45 -2.70
C VAL A 97 3.37 -0.06 -2.68
N PRO A 98 2.52 -0.84 -3.38
CA PRO A 98 2.66 -2.29 -3.44
C PRO A 98 3.99 -2.65 -4.11
N LEU A 99 4.73 -3.61 -3.53
CA LEU A 99 5.97 -4.15 -4.06
C LEU A 99 5.68 -5.47 -4.78
N ILE A 100 6.08 -5.55 -6.02
CA ILE A 100 5.88 -6.71 -6.90
C ILE A 100 7.25 -7.16 -7.41
N GLY A 101 7.57 -8.44 -7.34
CA GLY A 101 8.80 -8.96 -7.96
C GLY A 101 8.75 -8.86 -9.49
N LEU A 102 9.85 -8.47 -10.13
CA LEU A 102 9.91 -8.33 -11.60
C LEU A 102 9.57 -9.66 -12.31
N ALA A 103 10.01 -10.77 -11.73
CA ALA A 103 9.67 -12.10 -12.24
C ALA A 103 8.16 -12.39 -12.16
N GLN A 104 7.48 -11.90 -11.12
CA GLN A 104 6.03 -12.02 -10.96
C GLN A 104 5.28 -11.10 -11.94
N ALA A 105 5.85 -9.94 -12.27
CA ALA A 105 5.27 -9.00 -13.23
C ALA A 105 5.08 -9.62 -14.63
N GLY A 106 5.89 -10.63 -15.00
CA GLY A 106 5.77 -11.39 -16.25
C GLY A 106 4.63 -12.42 -16.24
N VAL A 107 4.20 -12.89 -15.06
CA VAL A 107 3.11 -13.87 -14.95
C VAL A 107 1.77 -13.13 -15.12
N GLY A 108 0.86 -13.70 -15.91
CA GLY A 108 -0.45 -13.09 -16.16
C GLY A 108 -1.29 -12.94 -14.89
N GLY A 109 -2.12 -11.87 -14.83
CA GLY A 109 -3.11 -11.65 -13.76
C GLY A 109 -2.68 -10.69 -12.65
N PHE A 110 -1.45 -10.20 -12.66
CA PHE A 110 -0.96 -9.21 -11.67
C PHE A 110 -1.09 -7.75 -12.13
N PHE A 111 -1.32 -7.54 -13.42
CA PHE A 111 -1.52 -6.21 -14.02
C PHE A 111 -2.70 -6.24 -14.97
N ASP A 112 -3.42 -5.13 -15.06
CA ASP A 112 -4.40 -4.89 -16.11
C ASP A 112 -3.73 -4.42 -17.41
N ASP A 113 -4.53 -4.21 -18.46
CA ASP A 113 -4.08 -3.77 -19.80
C ASP A 113 -3.43 -2.37 -19.77
N GLY A 114 -3.60 -1.61 -18.71
CA GLY A 114 -3.00 -0.29 -18.50
C GLY A 114 -1.70 -0.33 -17.71
N GLY A 115 -1.29 -1.52 -17.22
CA GLY A 115 -0.11 -1.69 -16.36
C GLY A 115 -0.35 -1.30 -14.91
N PHE A 116 -1.60 -1.31 -14.45
CA PHE A 116 -1.95 -1.09 -13.05
C PHE A 116 -1.98 -2.43 -12.31
N PRO A 117 -1.40 -2.53 -11.11
CA PRO A 117 -1.43 -3.77 -10.34
C PRO A 117 -2.85 -4.12 -9.93
N VAL A 118 -3.26 -5.37 -10.18
CA VAL A 118 -4.55 -5.93 -9.78
C VAL A 118 -4.33 -7.08 -8.79
N GLY A 119 -5.16 -7.13 -7.75
CA GLY A 119 -5.05 -8.13 -6.69
C GLY A 119 -4.68 -7.52 -5.34
N GLY A 120 -4.26 -8.37 -4.40
CA GLY A 120 -3.90 -7.96 -3.04
C GLY A 120 -2.91 -8.95 -2.42
N GLY A 121 -2.38 -8.59 -1.22
CA GLY A 121 -1.38 -9.42 -0.53
C GLY A 121 0.06 -9.10 -0.90
N TRP A 122 0.29 -7.94 -1.53
CA TRP A 122 1.62 -7.43 -1.83
C TRP A 122 2.32 -6.95 -0.56
N ASP A 123 3.63 -7.10 -0.51
CA ASP A 123 4.45 -6.33 0.40
C ASP A 123 4.33 -4.84 0.09
N GLU A 124 4.57 -3.99 1.06
CA GLU A 124 4.44 -2.54 0.89
C GLU A 124 5.76 -1.83 1.16
N VAL A 125 6.12 -0.91 0.29
CA VAL A 125 7.28 -0.03 0.45
C VAL A 125 6.82 1.40 0.71
N PRO A 126 7.25 2.04 1.81
CA PRO A 126 6.96 3.44 2.05
C PRO A 126 7.70 4.31 1.03
N PHE A 127 6.98 5.11 0.27
CA PHE A 127 7.53 6.01 -0.73
C PHE A 127 7.07 7.46 -0.51
N PRO A 128 8.00 8.42 -0.24
CA PRO A 128 7.67 9.82 -0.12
C PRO A 128 7.41 10.42 -1.50
N GLY A 129 6.20 10.88 -1.74
CA GLY A 129 5.89 11.68 -2.92
C GLY A 129 5.30 10.95 -4.11
N ALA A 130 4.62 9.81 -3.91
CA ALA A 130 3.79 9.22 -4.95
C ALA A 130 2.65 10.19 -5.32
N ALA A 131 2.90 11.04 -6.33
CA ALA A 131 1.88 11.94 -6.89
C ALA A 131 0.78 11.15 -7.62
N ASP A 132 1.14 9.98 -8.16
CA ASP A 132 0.24 9.06 -8.81
C ASP A 132 -0.26 8.02 -7.78
N PRO A 133 -1.57 7.98 -7.48
CA PRO A 133 -2.14 7.03 -6.53
C PRO A 133 -1.99 5.56 -6.97
N ASN A 134 -1.72 5.33 -8.25
CA ASN A 134 -1.56 4.01 -8.85
C ASN A 134 -0.09 3.61 -9.00
N SER A 135 0.85 4.36 -8.40
CA SER A 135 2.26 3.97 -8.37
C SER A 135 2.46 2.65 -7.64
N TYR A 136 3.39 1.86 -8.12
CA TYR A 136 3.82 0.61 -7.50
C TYR A 136 5.33 0.45 -7.56
N ALA A 137 5.86 -0.44 -6.75
CA ALA A 137 7.28 -0.77 -6.71
C ALA A 137 7.53 -2.10 -7.44
N LEU A 138 8.63 -2.19 -8.17
CA LEU A 138 9.19 -3.43 -8.69
C LEU A 138 10.59 -3.63 -8.14
N GLU A 139 10.91 -4.87 -7.80
CA GLU A 139 12.27 -5.29 -7.50
C GLU A 139 12.98 -5.65 -8.80
N VAL A 140 14.11 -5.01 -9.08
CA VAL A 140 14.91 -5.25 -10.29
C VAL A 140 15.53 -6.64 -10.23
N SER A 141 15.44 -7.37 -11.33
CA SER A 141 16.13 -8.65 -11.50
C SER A 141 17.01 -8.59 -12.74
N GLY A 142 18.27 -9.00 -12.56
CA GLY A 142 19.28 -9.02 -13.61
C GLY A 142 20.11 -7.74 -13.70
N ASP A 143 20.94 -7.66 -14.73
CA ASP A 143 22.03 -6.71 -14.87
C ASP A 143 21.94 -5.80 -16.10
N SER A 144 20.86 -5.88 -16.87
CA SER A 144 20.70 -5.12 -18.12
C SER A 144 20.65 -3.60 -17.93
N MET A 145 20.46 -3.13 -16.71
CA MET A 145 20.40 -1.72 -16.36
C MET A 145 21.61 -1.25 -15.52
N LEU A 146 22.64 -2.09 -15.40
CA LEU A 146 23.92 -1.68 -14.82
C LEU A 146 24.56 -0.54 -15.65
N PRO A 147 25.30 0.36 -15.00
CA PRO A 147 25.59 0.44 -13.57
C PRO A 147 24.49 1.15 -12.75
N LEU A 148 23.40 1.57 -13.39
CA LEU A 148 22.39 2.45 -12.77
C LEU A 148 21.48 1.70 -11.79
N TYR A 149 21.00 0.50 -12.16
CA TYR A 149 20.21 -0.36 -11.31
C TYR A 149 20.88 -1.71 -11.16
N ARG A 150 20.92 -2.21 -9.95
CA ARG A 150 21.48 -3.52 -9.60
C ARG A 150 20.35 -4.52 -9.35
N ASP A 151 20.68 -5.78 -9.39
CA ASP A 151 19.79 -6.84 -8.92
C ASP A 151 19.39 -6.60 -7.45
N GLY A 152 18.08 -6.67 -7.15
CA GLY A 152 17.54 -6.35 -5.84
C GLY A 152 17.20 -4.87 -5.59
N ASP A 153 17.58 -3.93 -6.48
CA ASP A 153 17.15 -2.54 -6.35
C ASP A 153 15.63 -2.41 -6.52
N ILE A 154 15.04 -1.48 -5.77
CA ILE A 154 13.62 -1.18 -5.87
C ILE A 154 13.42 0.03 -6.78
N ILE A 155 12.58 -0.12 -7.79
CA ILE A 155 12.16 0.97 -8.67
C ILE A 155 10.69 1.29 -8.48
N ILE A 156 10.35 2.59 -8.48
CA ILE A 156 8.96 3.04 -8.40
C ILE A 156 8.46 3.40 -9.79
N ILE A 157 7.33 2.83 -10.14
CA ILE A 157 6.67 2.94 -11.43
C ILE A 157 5.42 3.81 -11.29
N SER A 158 5.22 4.72 -12.23
CA SER A 158 3.98 5.48 -12.38
C SER A 158 3.36 5.19 -13.75
N PRO A 159 2.26 4.44 -13.79
CA PRO A 159 1.55 4.16 -15.05
C PRO A 159 0.96 5.41 -15.70
N SER A 160 0.53 6.37 -14.88
CA SER A 160 -0.09 7.61 -15.36
C SER A 160 0.93 8.67 -15.82
N ALA A 161 2.22 8.48 -15.55
CA ALA A 161 3.24 9.45 -15.93
C ALA A 161 3.46 9.50 -17.44
N SER A 162 3.55 10.70 -17.98
CA SER A 162 3.89 10.88 -19.40
C SER A 162 5.30 10.36 -19.69
N ILE A 163 5.44 9.58 -20.75
CA ILE A 163 6.69 8.96 -21.16
C ILE A 163 7.29 9.76 -22.33
N ARG A 164 8.57 10.11 -22.20
CA ARG A 164 9.35 10.86 -23.20
C ARG A 164 10.57 10.08 -23.63
N ARG A 165 11.13 10.43 -24.76
CA ARG A 165 12.43 9.92 -25.20
C ARG A 165 13.49 10.17 -24.13
N GLY A 166 14.27 9.15 -23.83
CA GLY A 166 15.30 9.18 -22.78
C GLY A 166 14.80 8.78 -21.40
N ASP A 167 13.48 8.64 -21.20
CA ASP A 167 12.95 8.14 -19.95
C ASP A 167 13.27 6.65 -19.76
N ARG A 168 13.46 6.27 -18.52
CA ARG A 168 13.54 4.88 -18.10
C ARG A 168 12.14 4.34 -17.93
N VAL A 169 11.89 3.20 -18.52
CA VAL A 169 10.55 2.60 -18.58
C VAL A 169 10.62 1.13 -18.21
N VAL A 170 9.52 0.63 -17.66
CA VAL A 170 9.22 -0.80 -17.64
C VAL A 170 8.22 -1.06 -18.76
N LEU A 171 8.47 -2.09 -19.54
CA LEU A 171 7.62 -2.51 -20.63
C LEU A 171 7.28 -4.00 -20.45
N LYS A 172 6.02 -4.35 -20.65
CA LYS A 172 5.55 -5.72 -20.76
C LYS A 172 5.09 -6.02 -22.17
N THR A 173 5.51 -7.15 -22.68
CA THR A 173 5.07 -7.65 -23.97
C THR A 173 3.86 -8.57 -23.83
N GLN A 174 3.11 -8.77 -24.91
CA GLN A 174 1.99 -9.73 -24.95
C GLN A 174 2.45 -11.19 -24.72
N ALA A 175 3.74 -11.47 -24.93
CA ALA A 175 4.35 -12.75 -24.58
C ALA A 175 4.66 -12.91 -23.07
N GLY A 176 4.36 -11.88 -22.25
CA GLY A 176 4.60 -11.90 -20.82
C GLY A 176 6.01 -11.48 -20.40
N GLU A 177 6.90 -11.12 -21.34
CA GLU A 177 8.24 -10.65 -21.00
C GLU A 177 8.16 -9.23 -20.40
N VAL A 178 8.74 -9.04 -19.21
CA VAL A 178 8.85 -7.74 -18.55
C VAL A 178 10.30 -7.30 -18.53
N MET A 179 10.55 -6.06 -18.92
CA MET A 179 11.89 -5.52 -19.01
C MET A 179 11.95 -4.05 -18.58
N ALA A 180 13.03 -3.66 -17.90
CA ALA A 180 13.38 -2.27 -17.63
C ALA A 180 14.44 -1.83 -18.64
N LYS A 181 14.21 -0.72 -19.34
CA LYS A 181 15.08 -0.19 -20.40
C LYS A 181 14.96 1.33 -20.49
N VAL A 182 15.81 1.95 -21.31
CA VAL A 182 15.69 3.36 -21.70
C VAL A 182 14.92 3.46 -23.00
N LEU A 183 13.90 4.30 -23.05
CA LEU A 183 13.17 4.58 -24.29
C LEU A 183 14.01 5.46 -25.23
N ALA A 184 14.59 4.86 -26.25
CA ALA A 184 15.33 5.60 -27.26
C ALA A 184 14.39 6.29 -28.26
N ARG A 185 13.35 5.59 -28.70
CA ARG A 185 12.39 6.12 -29.68
C ARG A 185 11.06 5.37 -29.62
N LYS A 186 9.98 6.12 -29.81
CA LYS A 186 8.63 5.56 -30.00
C LYS A 186 8.07 6.06 -31.31
N THR A 187 7.65 5.16 -32.17
CA THR A 187 7.02 5.43 -33.46
C THR A 187 5.61 4.82 -33.49
N VAL A 188 4.88 5.06 -34.53
CA VAL A 188 3.56 4.42 -34.76
C VAL A 188 3.66 2.91 -35.03
N LYS A 189 4.86 2.38 -35.31
CA LYS A 189 5.05 0.97 -35.66
C LYS A 189 5.82 0.19 -34.59
N ALA A 190 6.74 0.84 -33.89
CA ALA A 190 7.65 0.15 -32.96
C ALA A 190 8.18 1.08 -31.87
N ILE A 191 8.66 0.45 -30.80
CA ILE A 191 9.36 1.04 -29.67
C ILE A 191 10.80 0.55 -29.69
N GLU A 192 11.74 1.49 -29.67
CA GLU A 192 13.19 1.22 -29.60
C GLU A 192 13.65 1.41 -28.16
N LEU A 193 14.19 0.37 -27.57
CA LEU A 193 14.65 0.32 -26.19
C LEU A 193 16.15 0.06 -26.14
N VAL A 194 16.85 0.76 -25.28
CA VAL A 194 18.29 0.64 -25.08
C VAL A 194 18.57 0.12 -23.67
N SER A 195 19.46 -0.86 -23.58
CA SER A 195 20.04 -1.30 -22.32
C SER A 195 21.11 -0.30 -21.89
N LEU A 196 21.22 -0.05 -20.58
CA LEU A 196 22.35 0.75 -20.06
C LEU A 196 23.63 -0.09 -20.00
N ASN A 197 23.51 -1.38 -19.75
CA ASN A 197 24.63 -2.31 -19.83
C ASN A 197 24.91 -2.65 -21.30
N PRO A 198 26.12 -2.33 -21.81
CA PRO A 198 26.50 -2.60 -23.21
C PRO A 198 26.55 -4.09 -23.56
N GLU A 199 26.61 -4.97 -22.58
CA GLU A 199 26.60 -6.43 -22.79
C GLU A 199 25.23 -6.96 -23.23
N HIS A 200 24.18 -6.12 -23.03
CA HIS A 200 22.82 -6.45 -23.43
C HIS A 200 22.41 -5.72 -24.70
N GLU A 201 21.82 -6.45 -25.62
CA GLU A 201 21.36 -5.91 -26.89
C GLU A 201 20.23 -4.90 -26.74
N ASN A 202 20.21 -3.93 -27.64
CA ASN A 202 19.07 -3.02 -27.81
C ASN A 202 17.89 -3.79 -28.39
N ARG A 203 16.67 -3.42 -28.00
CA ARG A 203 15.45 -4.11 -28.41
C ARG A 203 14.58 -3.19 -29.25
N VAL A 204 14.08 -3.69 -30.35
CA VAL A 204 13.04 -3.05 -31.15
C VAL A 204 11.79 -3.91 -31.07
N ILE A 205 10.74 -3.39 -30.44
CA ILE A 205 9.52 -4.13 -30.18
C ILE A 205 8.40 -3.51 -31.02
N PRO A 206 7.74 -4.28 -31.91
CA PRO A 206 6.55 -3.82 -32.61
C PRO A 206 5.48 -3.32 -31.64
N LEU A 207 4.86 -2.19 -31.93
CA LEU A 207 3.86 -1.60 -31.03
C LEU A 207 2.71 -2.57 -30.71
N GLY A 208 2.30 -3.41 -31.66
CA GLY A 208 1.28 -4.42 -31.46
C GLY A 208 1.68 -5.62 -30.57
N GLN A 209 2.95 -5.72 -30.16
CA GLN A 209 3.44 -6.72 -29.22
C GLN A 209 3.61 -6.14 -27.80
N VAL A 210 3.38 -4.85 -27.61
CA VAL A 210 3.45 -4.20 -26.30
C VAL A 210 2.09 -4.31 -25.63
N GLU A 211 2.07 -4.89 -24.44
CA GLU A 211 0.88 -4.94 -23.59
C GLU A 211 0.72 -3.61 -22.87
N TRP A 212 1.74 -3.20 -22.12
CA TRP A 212 1.82 -1.88 -21.51
C TRP A 212 3.26 -1.39 -21.37
N MET A 213 3.42 -0.09 -21.14
CA MET A 213 4.69 0.57 -20.84
C MET A 213 4.45 1.70 -19.84
N ALA A 214 5.22 1.72 -18.77
CA ALA A 214 5.10 2.68 -17.68
C ALA A 214 6.46 3.31 -17.34
N ARG A 215 6.43 4.52 -16.79
CA ARG A 215 7.66 5.28 -16.48
C ARG A 215 8.22 4.91 -15.11
N ILE A 216 9.53 4.73 -15.02
CA ILE A 216 10.26 4.65 -13.76
C ILE A 216 10.47 6.08 -13.26
N VAL A 217 9.94 6.40 -12.08
CA VAL A 217 9.98 7.75 -11.51
C VAL A 217 10.98 7.87 -10.37
N TRP A 218 11.40 6.76 -9.78
CA TRP A 218 12.39 6.70 -8.70
C TRP A 218 13.04 5.32 -8.63
N ALA A 219 14.22 5.23 -8.03
CA ALA A 219 14.90 3.98 -7.72
C ALA A 219 15.68 4.11 -6.40
N SER A 220 15.79 3.00 -5.65
CA SER A 220 16.73 2.88 -4.54
C SER A 220 18.16 2.86 -5.07
N GLN A 221 19.10 3.31 -4.26
CA GLN A 221 20.55 3.20 -4.48
C GLN A 221 21.25 2.92 -3.15
#